data_812e380ab26cbef8910f116bb06a712a
#
_entry.id   812e380ab26cbef8910f116bb06a712a
#
_cell.length_a   1.000
_cell.length_b   1.000
_cell.length_c   1.000
_cell.angle_alpha   90.00
_cell.angle_beta   90.00
_cell.angle_gamma   90.00
#
_symmetry.space_group_name_H-M   'P 1'
#
loop_
_entity.id
_entity.type
_entity.pdbx_description
1 polymer ?
#
loop_
_entity_poly.entity_id
_entity_poly.type
_entity_poly.pdbx_seq_one_letter_code
_entity_poly.pdbx_strand_id
1 'polypeptide(L)'
;ILAGNKSDDIDAHKLADLLRLGSLQPVYHGEHGLKALQELTRSYQYLVTDGSRVKNRIKAIFRGRAIACTGESVFHPLRRQAWLAQLTEVGVRQRADFLFEQLDSLLRLLKQSHKVMVTEARKHQAFKLLDSIPTLGSVRVSFILAMMLTPHRFRTKRQFWAYIGLAHITKTSADYVIVNGQIKKNKHAVSTRGLNKNFNHTLKMVFKTSAASVRRGPLKDYYDGLLAKGTSKQMAQL
;
A
#
# COMPACT_ATOMS: atom_id res chain seq x y z
N ILE A 1 4.49 -28.08 -8.88
CA ILE A 1 4.63 -27.70 -10.32
C ILE A 1 6.07 -27.28 -10.51
N LEU A 2 6.86 -28.11 -11.18
CA LEU A 2 8.25 -27.85 -11.54
C LEU A 2 8.30 -26.58 -12.40
N ALA A 3 9.17 -25.63 -12.02
CA ALA A 3 9.44 -24.42 -12.80
C ALA A 3 10.24 -24.86 -14.04
N GLY A 4 9.54 -25.18 -15.12
CA GLY A 4 10.15 -25.35 -16.44
C GLY A 4 10.58 -24.02 -17.03
N ASN A 5 11.34 -24.05 -18.14
CA ASN A 5 11.71 -22.87 -18.90
C ASN A 5 10.48 -22.00 -19.18
N LYS A 6 10.57 -20.72 -18.84
CA LYS A 6 9.55 -19.74 -19.19
C LYS A 6 9.81 -19.23 -20.61
N SER A 7 8.82 -19.37 -21.47
CA SER A 7 8.76 -18.69 -22.77
C SER A 7 7.35 -18.11 -22.94
N ASP A 8 7.23 -17.08 -23.74
CA ASP A 8 5.94 -16.44 -24.02
C ASP A 8 4.94 -17.42 -24.65
N ASP A 9 5.41 -18.36 -25.47
CA ASP A 9 4.58 -19.40 -26.07
C ASP A 9 3.99 -20.36 -25.00
N ILE A 10 4.81 -20.79 -24.06
CA ILE A 10 4.36 -21.67 -22.96
C ILE A 10 3.33 -20.94 -22.11
N ASP A 11 3.53 -19.67 -21.82
CA ASP A 11 2.61 -18.88 -21.01
C ASP A 11 1.31 -18.58 -21.80
N ALA A 12 1.39 -18.33 -23.10
CA ALA A 12 0.22 -18.19 -23.99
C ALA A 12 -0.61 -19.47 -24.05
N HIS A 13 0.01 -20.63 -24.23
CA HIS A 13 -0.68 -21.93 -24.20
C HIS A 13 -1.37 -22.21 -22.86
N LYS A 14 -0.69 -21.94 -21.74
CA LYS A 14 -1.28 -22.09 -20.39
C LYS A 14 -2.48 -21.18 -20.19
N LEU A 15 -2.40 -19.91 -20.65
CA LEU A 15 -3.50 -18.98 -20.57
C LEU A 15 -4.69 -19.42 -21.42
N ALA A 16 -4.43 -19.92 -22.64
CA ALA A 16 -5.47 -20.46 -23.52
C ALA A 16 -6.18 -21.68 -22.88
N ASP A 17 -5.43 -22.59 -22.27
CA ASP A 17 -5.99 -23.73 -21.56
C ASP A 17 -6.84 -23.31 -20.33
N LEU A 18 -6.35 -22.35 -19.52
CA LEU A 18 -7.10 -21.82 -18.39
C LEU A 18 -8.40 -21.14 -18.84
N LEU A 19 -8.35 -20.42 -19.99
CA LEU A 19 -9.53 -19.79 -20.57
C LEU A 19 -10.54 -20.86 -21.05
N ARG A 20 -10.07 -21.87 -21.78
CA ARG A 20 -10.87 -22.99 -22.28
C ARG A 20 -11.55 -23.77 -21.14
N LEU A 21 -10.87 -23.95 -20.02
CA LEU A 21 -11.37 -24.63 -18.83
C LEU A 21 -12.28 -23.76 -17.95
N GLY A 22 -12.49 -22.49 -18.28
CA GLY A 22 -13.25 -21.54 -17.45
C GLY A 22 -12.61 -21.26 -16.09
N SER A 23 -11.30 -21.55 -15.94
CA SER A 23 -10.56 -21.41 -14.68
C SER A 23 -10.02 -20.00 -14.45
N LEU A 24 -10.14 -19.10 -15.45
CA LEU A 24 -9.76 -17.70 -15.29
C LEU A 24 -10.83 -16.95 -14.53
N GLN A 25 -10.39 -16.22 -13.52
CA GLN A 25 -11.27 -15.31 -12.78
C GLN A 25 -11.30 -13.96 -13.48
N PRO A 26 -12.48 -13.45 -13.92
CA PRO A 26 -12.56 -12.18 -14.59
C PRO A 26 -12.16 -11.05 -13.65
N VAL A 27 -11.36 -10.11 -14.17
CA VAL A 27 -11.03 -8.88 -13.48
C VAL A 27 -12.13 -7.86 -13.72
N TYR A 28 -12.53 -7.15 -12.68
CA TYR A 28 -13.54 -6.11 -12.78
C TYR A 28 -13.04 -4.91 -13.62
N HIS A 29 -13.69 -4.68 -14.76
CA HIS A 29 -13.40 -3.59 -15.69
C HIS A 29 -14.61 -2.66 -15.92
N GLY A 30 -15.50 -2.52 -14.93
CA GLY A 30 -16.70 -1.70 -15.08
C GLY A 30 -16.39 -0.24 -15.49
N GLU A 31 -17.26 0.34 -16.29
CA GLU A 31 -17.23 1.77 -16.62
C GLU A 31 -17.65 2.59 -15.40
N HIS A 32 -16.78 3.45 -14.88
CA HIS A 32 -17.02 4.21 -13.65
C HIS A 32 -16.44 5.62 -13.68
N GLY A 33 -16.01 6.12 -14.84
CA GLY A 33 -15.52 7.50 -15.00
C GLY A 33 -14.27 7.87 -14.17
N LEU A 34 -13.64 6.91 -13.49
CA LEU A 34 -12.52 7.16 -12.58
C LEU A 34 -11.13 6.92 -13.19
N LYS A 35 -11.05 6.67 -14.51
CA LYS A 35 -9.78 6.42 -15.21
C LYS A 35 -8.78 7.57 -14.99
N ALA A 36 -9.24 8.82 -15.14
CA ALA A 36 -8.40 9.99 -14.91
C ALA A 36 -7.85 10.03 -13.47
N LEU A 37 -8.69 9.77 -12.46
CA LEU A 37 -8.26 9.71 -11.07
C LEU A 37 -7.27 8.57 -10.81
N GLN A 38 -7.45 7.41 -11.46
CA GLN A 38 -6.49 6.31 -11.38
C GLN A 38 -5.11 6.70 -11.89
N GLU A 39 -5.02 7.36 -13.03
CA GLU A 39 -3.74 7.82 -13.58
C GLU A 39 -3.08 8.90 -12.70
N LEU A 40 -3.89 9.81 -12.16
CA LEU A 40 -3.38 10.84 -11.24
C LEU A 40 -2.87 10.25 -9.91
N THR A 41 -3.54 9.24 -9.37
CA THR A 41 -3.06 8.55 -8.15
C THR A 41 -1.79 7.76 -8.41
N ARG A 42 -1.65 7.12 -9.58
CA ARG A 42 -0.40 6.45 -10.00
C ARG A 42 0.75 7.44 -10.11
N SER A 43 0.54 8.56 -10.81
CA SER A 43 1.53 9.61 -10.98
C SER A 43 1.98 10.17 -9.62
N TYR A 44 1.04 10.46 -8.72
CA TYR A 44 1.35 10.90 -7.37
C TYR A 44 2.19 9.88 -6.60
N GLN A 45 1.83 8.59 -6.67
CA GLN A 45 2.55 7.52 -5.98
C GLN A 45 3.98 7.35 -6.51
N TYR A 46 4.19 7.46 -7.81
CA TYR A 46 5.53 7.43 -8.40
C TYR A 46 6.39 8.60 -7.91
N LEU A 47 5.86 9.82 -7.89
CA LEU A 47 6.58 10.99 -7.38
C LEU A 47 6.96 10.85 -5.89
N VAL A 48 6.08 10.30 -5.06
CA VAL A 48 6.38 9.99 -3.65
C VAL A 48 7.51 8.97 -3.52
N THR A 49 7.46 7.92 -4.34
CA THR A 49 8.47 6.86 -4.34
C THR A 49 9.83 7.39 -4.80
N ASP A 50 9.86 8.16 -5.88
CA ASP A 50 11.09 8.73 -6.42
C ASP A 50 11.69 9.78 -5.49
N GLY A 51 10.85 10.61 -4.87
CA GLY A 51 11.29 11.53 -3.82
C GLY A 51 11.96 10.80 -2.64
N SER A 52 11.39 9.68 -2.22
CA SER A 52 11.98 8.84 -1.16
C SER A 52 13.31 8.21 -1.59
N ARG A 53 13.41 7.76 -2.84
CA ARG A 53 14.66 7.21 -3.41
C ARG A 53 15.77 8.27 -3.46
N VAL A 54 15.45 9.47 -3.92
CA VAL A 54 16.43 10.58 -3.97
C VAL A 54 16.85 10.99 -2.56
N LYS A 55 15.92 11.12 -1.62
CA LYS A 55 16.24 11.38 -0.20
C LYS A 55 17.20 10.33 0.37
N ASN A 56 16.96 9.05 0.08
CA ASN A 56 17.86 7.98 0.54
C ASN A 56 19.25 8.05 -0.10
N ARG A 57 19.33 8.42 -1.40
CA ARG A 57 20.61 8.63 -2.09
C ARG A 57 21.40 9.79 -1.48
N ILE A 58 20.74 10.90 -1.15
CA ILE A 58 21.37 12.05 -0.45
C ILE A 58 21.92 11.59 0.89
N LYS A 59 21.11 10.93 1.73
CA LYS A 59 21.57 10.41 3.03
C LYS A 59 22.73 9.43 2.89
N ALA A 60 22.75 8.61 1.85
CA ALA A 60 23.83 7.66 1.60
C ALA A 60 25.19 8.34 1.32
N ILE A 61 25.19 9.52 0.67
CA ILE A 61 26.42 10.29 0.44
C ILE A 61 27.08 10.70 1.77
N PHE A 62 26.29 11.22 2.70
CA PHE A 62 26.78 11.64 4.02
C PHE A 62 27.21 10.45 4.88
N ARG A 63 26.37 9.42 4.95
CA ARG A 63 26.66 8.21 5.75
C ARG A 63 27.90 7.48 5.26
N GLY A 64 28.12 7.41 3.94
CA GLY A 64 29.33 6.81 3.37
C GLY A 64 30.62 7.57 3.70
N ARG A 65 30.52 8.74 4.35
CA ARG A 65 31.65 9.55 4.85
C ARG A 65 31.63 9.70 6.36
N ALA A 66 30.97 8.80 7.05
CA ALA A 66 30.81 8.80 8.52
C ALA A 66 30.15 10.07 9.06
N ILE A 67 29.46 10.86 8.21
CA ILE A 67 28.68 12.03 8.64
C ILE A 67 27.31 11.56 9.09
N ALA A 68 26.99 11.76 10.39
CA ALA A 68 25.72 11.37 10.97
C ALA A 68 24.57 12.17 10.32
N CYS A 69 23.69 11.49 9.58
CA CYS A 69 22.58 12.10 8.86
C CYS A 69 21.27 11.44 9.28
N THR A 70 20.66 11.95 10.34
CA THR A 70 19.37 11.49 10.89
C THR A 70 18.28 12.53 10.64
N GLY A 71 17.02 12.07 10.66
CA GLY A 71 15.86 12.98 10.48
C GLY A 71 15.76 13.60 9.10
N GLU A 72 15.07 14.74 9.00
CA GLU A 72 14.75 15.46 7.74
C GLU A 72 15.55 16.78 7.58
N SER A 73 16.42 17.12 8.54
CA SER A 73 17.16 18.40 8.55
C SER A 73 18.04 18.59 7.31
N VAL A 74 18.60 17.50 6.78
CA VAL A 74 19.44 17.52 5.57
C VAL A 74 18.67 18.01 4.32
N PHE A 75 17.36 17.83 4.27
CA PHE A 75 16.54 18.23 3.12
C PHE A 75 16.01 19.65 3.23
N HIS A 76 16.24 20.32 4.38
CA HIS A 76 15.73 21.66 4.60
C HIS A 76 16.54 22.68 3.78
N PRO A 77 15.91 23.49 2.89
CA PRO A 77 16.63 24.39 2.00
C PRO A 77 17.62 25.31 2.71
N LEU A 78 17.24 25.91 3.84
CA LEU A 78 18.09 26.82 4.61
C LEU A 78 19.31 26.15 5.26
N ARG A 79 19.28 24.83 5.44
CA ARG A 79 20.39 24.07 6.04
C ARG A 79 21.27 23.37 5.01
N ARG A 80 20.88 23.40 3.75
CA ARG A 80 21.55 22.68 2.65
C ARG A 80 23.01 23.04 2.54
N GLN A 81 23.34 24.34 2.56
CA GLN A 81 24.73 24.82 2.45
C GLN A 81 25.61 24.32 3.60
N ALA A 82 25.07 24.31 4.83
CA ALA A 82 25.82 23.80 6.00
C ALA A 82 26.07 22.27 5.89
N TRP A 83 25.15 21.51 5.26
CA TRP A 83 25.37 20.10 4.97
C TRP A 83 26.40 19.91 3.86
N LEU A 84 26.29 20.65 2.76
CA LEU A 84 27.22 20.56 1.64
C LEU A 84 28.66 20.96 2.02
N ALA A 85 28.82 21.89 2.96
CA ALA A 85 30.12 22.30 3.46
C ALA A 85 30.90 21.19 4.18
N GLN A 86 30.21 20.16 4.68
CA GLN A 86 30.84 19.00 5.30
C GLN A 86 31.43 18.01 4.30
N LEU A 87 31.12 18.18 3.00
CA LEU A 87 31.66 17.36 1.92
C LEU A 87 32.90 18.04 1.34
N THR A 88 34.07 17.48 1.62
CA THR A 88 35.37 18.06 1.19
C THR A 88 35.70 17.79 -0.27
N GLU A 89 35.27 16.62 -0.78
CA GLU A 89 35.54 16.15 -2.15
C GLU A 89 34.65 16.89 -3.16
N VAL A 90 35.23 17.56 -4.15
CA VAL A 90 34.53 18.37 -5.16
C VAL A 90 33.49 17.54 -5.93
N GLY A 91 33.85 16.38 -6.46
CA GLY A 91 32.92 15.54 -7.22
C GLY A 91 31.74 14.98 -6.40
N VAL A 92 31.97 14.75 -5.11
CA VAL A 92 30.93 14.30 -4.20
C VAL A 92 29.93 15.44 -3.89
N ARG A 93 30.47 16.62 -3.69
CA ARG A 93 29.65 17.82 -3.47
C ARG A 93 28.78 18.11 -4.68
N GLN A 94 29.35 18.07 -5.90
CA GLN A 94 28.58 18.22 -7.14
C GLN A 94 27.49 17.15 -7.28
N ARG A 95 27.81 15.88 -6.97
CA ARG A 95 26.79 14.80 -6.97
C ARG A 95 25.66 15.07 -5.98
N ALA A 96 26.00 15.60 -4.81
CA ALA A 96 24.98 15.97 -3.81
C ALA A 96 24.11 17.12 -4.31
N ASP A 97 24.70 18.15 -4.94
CA ASP A 97 23.98 19.28 -5.54
C ASP A 97 22.97 18.82 -6.59
N PHE A 98 23.37 17.95 -7.54
CA PHE A 98 22.44 17.38 -8.52
C PHE A 98 21.28 16.63 -7.89
N LEU A 99 21.53 15.86 -6.81
CA LEU A 99 20.46 15.13 -6.11
C LEU A 99 19.53 16.09 -5.35
N PHE A 100 20.02 17.17 -4.81
CA PHE A 100 19.18 18.20 -4.20
C PHE A 100 18.30 18.92 -5.24
N GLU A 101 18.84 19.26 -6.40
CA GLU A 101 18.09 19.84 -7.50
C GLU A 101 17.00 18.90 -8.01
N GLN A 102 17.33 17.61 -8.16
CA GLN A 102 16.35 16.57 -8.49
C GLN A 102 15.25 16.49 -7.42
N LEU A 103 15.61 16.55 -6.13
CA LEU A 103 14.66 16.52 -5.03
C LEU A 103 13.71 17.73 -5.09
N ASP A 104 14.22 18.94 -5.32
CA ASP A 104 13.42 20.16 -5.41
C ASP A 104 12.41 20.09 -6.56
N SER A 105 12.84 19.57 -7.71
CA SER A 105 11.97 19.34 -8.87
C SER A 105 10.87 18.34 -8.55
N LEU A 106 11.20 17.22 -7.90
CA LEU A 106 10.23 16.20 -7.48
C LEU A 106 9.23 16.75 -6.45
N LEU A 107 9.69 17.55 -5.48
CA LEU A 107 8.80 18.17 -4.47
C LEU A 107 7.82 19.16 -5.11
N ARG A 108 8.27 19.94 -6.09
CA ARG A 108 7.40 20.84 -6.85
C ARG A 108 6.35 20.05 -7.64
N LEU A 109 6.75 19.03 -8.37
CA LEU A 109 5.85 18.15 -9.13
C LEU A 109 4.87 17.43 -8.20
N LEU A 110 5.32 16.95 -7.04
CA LEU A 110 4.47 16.30 -6.04
C LEU A 110 3.38 17.24 -5.54
N LYS A 111 3.70 18.51 -5.28
CA LYS A 111 2.71 19.52 -4.88
C LYS A 111 1.66 19.77 -5.97
N GLN A 112 2.10 19.84 -7.23
CA GLN A 112 1.19 20.00 -8.38
C GLN A 112 0.30 18.77 -8.56
N SER A 113 0.89 17.57 -8.58
CA SER A 113 0.17 16.31 -8.71
C SER A 113 -0.85 16.12 -7.58
N HIS A 114 -0.48 16.43 -6.34
CA HIS A 114 -1.40 16.43 -5.21
C HIS A 114 -2.64 17.32 -5.47
N LYS A 115 -2.43 18.57 -5.90
CA LYS A 115 -3.52 19.51 -6.19
C LYS A 115 -4.46 18.97 -7.26
N VAL A 116 -3.91 18.50 -8.38
CA VAL A 116 -4.70 17.97 -9.51
C VAL A 116 -5.49 16.72 -9.11
N MET A 117 -4.81 15.78 -8.44
CA MET A 117 -5.42 14.53 -7.96
C MET A 117 -6.60 14.79 -7.01
N VAL A 118 -6.43 15.67 -6.02
CA VAL A 118 -7.49 15.99 -5.05
C VAL A 118 -8.62 16.76 -5.71
N THR A 119 -8.33 17.66 -6.65
CA THR A 119 -9.37 18.36 -7.43
C THR A 119 -10.21 17.37 -8.24
N GLU A 120 -9.59 16.39 -8.87
CA GLU A 120 -10.30 15.35 -9.62
C GLU A 120 -11.14 14.45 -8.68
N ALA A 121 -10.58 14.04 -7.56
CA ALA A 121 -11.27 13.20 -6.59
C ALA A 121 -12.52 13.89 -5.99
N ARG A 122 -12.48 15.20 -5.79
CA ARG A 122 -13.59 16.00 -5.26
C ARG A 122 -14.82 16.04 -6.16
N LYS A 123 -14.69 15.74 -7.45
CA LYS A 123 -15.82 15.63 -8.38
C LYS A 123 -16.69 14.40 -8.06
N HIS A 124 -16.15 13.40 -7.39
CA HIS A 124 -16.86 12.18 -7.06
C HIS A 124 -17.78 12.39 -5.84
N GLN A 125 -19.04 11.96 -5.94
CA GLN A 125 -20.07 12.15 -4.90
C GLN A 125 -19.64 11.58 -3.52
N ALA A 126 -18.98 10.41 -3.52
CA ALA A 126 -18.54 9.78 -2.28
C ALA A 126 -17.34 10.48 -1.62
N PHE A 127 -16.70 11.49 -2.26
CA PHE A 127 -15.53 12.16 -1.70
C PHE A 127 -15.86 12.80 -0.33
N LYS A 128 -16.91 13.59 -0.26
CA LYS A 128 -17.32 14.29 0.99
C LYS A 128 -17.61 13.31 2.11
N LEU A 129 -18.30 12.21 1.79
CA LEU A 129 -18.62 11.16 2.77
C LEU A 129 -17.36 10.48 3.31
N LEU A 130 -16.41 10.12 2.45
CA LEU A 130 -15.16 9.49 2.85
C LEU A 130 -14.23 10.47 3.60
N ASP A 131 -14.20 11.74 3.20
CA ASP A 131 -13.37 12.78 3.83
C ASP A 131 -13.88 13.16 5.24
N SER A 132 -15.17 12.91 5.53
CA SER A 132 -15.72 13.09 6.88
C SER A 132 -15.29 12.02 7.88
N ILE A 133 -14.75 10.90 7.40
CA ILE A 133 -14.27 9.83 8.28
C ILE A 133 -12.95 10.26 8.93
N PRO A 134 -12.86 10.26 10.26
CA PRO A 134 -11.63 10.61 10.95
C PRO A 134 -10.43 9.81 10.41
N THR A 135 -9.31 10.47 10.21
CA THR A 135 -8.06 9.90 9.68
C THR A 135 -8.01 9.59 8.17
N LEU A 136 -9.12 9.71 7.44
CA LEU A 136 -9.12 9.61 5.99
C LEU A 136 -8.97 11.02 5.38
N GLY A 137 -7.79 11.59 5.34
CA GLY A 137 -7.58 12.86 4.64
C GLY A 137 -7.67 12.72 3.10
N SER A 138 -7.76 13.84 2.40
CA SER A 138 -8.05 13.93 0.96
C SER A 138 -7.18 13.03 0.06
N VAL A 139 -5.91 12.83 0.39
CA VAL A 139 -5.02 11.91 -0.35
C VAL A 139 -5.50 10.47 -0.22
N ARG A 140 -5.78 10.00 1.02
CA ARG A 140 -6.26 8.63 1.26
C ARG A 140 -7.61 8.39 0.59
N VAL A 141 -8.50 9.38 0.65
CA VAL A 141 -9.80 9.33 -0.05
C VAL A 141 -9.61 9.20 -1.55
N SER A 142 -8.70 9.97 -2.16
CA SER A 142 -8.39 9.86 -3.58
C SER A 142 -7.94 8.45 -3.97
N PHE A 143 -7.07 7.83 -3.17
CA PHE A 143 -6.63 6.44 -3.40
C PHE A 143 -7.77 5.43 -3.23
N ILE A 144 -8.62 5.60 -2.21
CA ILE A 144 -9.78 4.71 -2.00
C ILE A 144 -10.70 4.77 -3.22
N LEU A 145 -11.07 5.96 -3.68
CA LEU A 145 -11.93 6.14 -4.84
C LEU A 145 -11.32 5.51 -6.10
N ALA A 146 -10.04 5.81 -6.37
CA ALA A 146 -9.35 5.32 -7.56
C ALA A 146 -9.21 3.80 -7.61
N MET A 147 -8.97 3.14 -6.46
CA MET A 147 -8.70 1.70 -6.41
C MET A 147 -9.94 0.86 -6.13
N MET A 148 -10.89 1.39 -5.35
CA MET A 148 -12.12 0.69 -5.04
C MET A 148 -13.13 0.79 -6.17
N LEU A 149 -13.17 1.93 -6.87
CA LEU A 149 -14.09 2.28 -7.97
C LEU A 149 -15.54 2.37 -7.50
N THR A 150 -16.11 1.25 -7.12
CA THR A 150 -17.44 1.16 -6.51
C THR A 150 -17.46 0.09 -5.42
N PRO A 151 -18.13 0.33 -4.29
CA PRO A 151 -18.30 -0.68 -3.25
C PRO A 151 -19.20 -1.84 -3.71
N HIS A 152 -20.09 -1.60 -4.68
CA HIS A 152 -21.07 -2.57 -5.19
C HIS A 152 -20.43 -3.75 -5.95
N ARG A 153 -19.16 -3.64 -6.34
CA ARG A 153 -18.41 -4.77 -6.92
C ARG A 153 -18.14 -5.91 -5.93
N PHE A 154 -18.28 -5.65 -4.64
CA PHE A 154 -18.07 -6.64 -3.58
C PHE A 154 -19.42 -7.12 -3.06
N ARG A 155 -19.72 -8.42 -3.23
CA ARG A 155 -20.97 -9.02 -2.73
C ARG A 155 -21.06 -9.00 -1.20
N THR A 156 -19.92 -9.09 -0.51
CA THR A 156 -19.84 -9.11 0.96
C THR A 156 -18.66 -8.30 1.45
N LYS A 157 -18.74 -7.83 2.70
CA LYS A 157 -17.62 -7.18 3.38
C LYS A 157 -16.36 -8.07 3.47
N ARG A 158 -16.53 -9.42 3.54
CA ARG A 158 -15.39 -10.34 3.54
C ARG A 158 -14.61 -10.33 2.23
N GLN A 159 -15.29 -10.22 1.09
CA GLN A 159 -14.63 -10.07 -0.21
C GLN A 159 -13.85 -8.75 -0.28
N PHE A 160 -14.41 -7.67 0.24
CA PHE A 160 -13.67 -6.41 0.35
C PHE A 160 -12.43 -6.55 1.27
N TRP A 161 -12.58 -7.18 2.44
CA TRP A 161 -11.44 -7.44 3.31
C TRP A 161 -10.37 -8.32 2.65
N ALA A 162 -10.77 -9.31 1.87
CA ALA A 162 -9.83 -10.13 1.08
C ALA A 162 -9.09 -9.27 0.05
N TYR A 163 -9.81 -8.40 -0.65
CA TYR A 163 -9.24 -7.50 -1.65
C TYR A 163 -8.22 -6.52 -1.08
N ILE A 164 -8.45 -6.01 0.13
CA ILE A 164 -7.53 -5.09 0.82
C ILE A 164 -6.49 -5.81 1.71
N GLY A 165 -6.48 -7.14 1.72
CA GLY A 165 -5.52 -7.95 2.48
C GLY A 165 -5.70 -7.95 3.99
N LEU A 166 -6.92 -7.70 4.48
CA LEU A 166 -7.28 -7.75 5.89
C LEU A 166 -8.12 -8.99 6.25
N ALA A 167 -8.42 -9.85 5.27
CA ALA A 167 -9.10 -11.10 5.53
C ALA A 167 -8.13 -12.15 6.10
N HIS A 168 -8.61 -12.87 7.12
CA HIS A 168 -7.90 -14.03 7.63
C HIS A 168 -8.05 -15.21 6.69
N ILE A 169 -6.96 -15.89 6.40
CA ILE A 169 -6.92 -17.21 5.77
C ILE A 169 -6.55 -18.20 6.85
N THR A 170 -7.38 -19.23 7.00
CA THR A 170 -7.06 -20.37 7.84
C THR A 170 -6.66 -21.53 6.92
N LYS A 171 -5.48 -22.08 7.12
CA LYS A 171 -5.02 -23.30 6.50
C LYS A 171 -5.08 -24.37 7.56
N THR A 172 -5.89 -25.39 7.34
CA THR A 172 -5.97 -26.55 8.21
C THR A 172 -5.44 -27.76 7.46
N SER A 173 -4.67 -28.59 8.14
CA SER A 173 -4.34 -29.94 7.67
C SER A 173 -5.24 -30.92 8.41
N ALA A 174 -5.74 -31.92 7.70
CA ALA A 174 -6.64 -32.93 8.26
C ALA A 174 -7.97 -32.35 8.82
N ASP A 175 -8.67 -31.59 8.00
CA ASP A 175 -10.00 -31.04 8.34
C ASP A 175 -11.04 -32.11 8.66
N TYR A 176 -10.83 -33.32 8.18
CA TYR A 176 -11.73 -34.46 8.39
C TYR A 176 -10.96 -35.67 8.89
N VAL A 177 -11.59 -36.43 9.79
CA VAL A 177 -11.10 -37.71 10.32
C VAL A 177 -12.16 -38.78 10.09
N ILE A 178 -11.73 -40.00 9.88
CA ILE A 178 -12.64 -41.15 9.79
C ILE A 178 -12.82 -41.70 11.20
N VAL A 179 -14.06 -41.68 11.70
CA VAL A 179 -14.43 -42.25 12.99
C VAL A 179 -15.54 -43.27 12.75
N ASN A 180 -15.29 -44.51 13.06
CA ASN A 180 -16.23 -45.63 12.84
C ASN A 180 -16.74 -45.69 11.39
N GLY A 181 -15.85 -45.56 10.42
CA GLY A 181 -16.18 -45.58 8.99
C GLY A 181 -16.90 -44.32 8.45
N GLN A 182 -17.18 -43.33 9.29
CA GLN A 182 -17.82 -42.09 8.89
C GLN A 182 -16.82 -40.92 8.87
N ILE A 183 -16.91 -40.10 7.84
CA ILE A 183 -16.10 -38.88 7.73
C ILE A 183 -16.70 -37.81 8.65
N LYS A 184 -15.96 -37.40 9.67
CA LYS A 184 -16.35 -36.34 10.61
C LYS A 184 -15.35 -35.19 10.57
N LYS A 185 -15.85 -33.97 10.77
CA LYS A 185 -14.97 -32.79 10.84
C LYS A 185 -14.09 -32.87 12.08
N ASN A 186 -12.77 -32.75 11.89
CA ASN A 186 -11.81 -32.75 12.98
C ASN A 186 -11.90 -31.44 13.78
N LYS A 187 -12.39 -31.49 15.02
CA LYS A 187 -12.50 -30.35 15.92
C LYS A 187 -11.14 -29.86 16.44
N HIS A 188 -10.12 -30.72 16.38
CA HIS A 188 -8.78 -30.45 16.89
C HIS A 188 -7.73 -30.31 15.77
N ALA A 189 -8.17 -30.09 14.52
CA ALA A 189 -7.24 -29.88 13.41
C ALA A 189 -6.31 -28.72 13.70
N VAL A 190 -5.00 -28.94 13.56
CA VAL A 190 -3.99 -27.89 13.68
C VAL A 190 -4.23 -26.88 12.57
N SER A 191 -4.55 -25.66 12.93
CA SER A 191 -4.83 -24.60 11.97
C SER A 191 -3.77 -23.50 12.04
N THR A 192 -3.21 -23.15 10.90
CA THR A 192 -2.36 -21.97 10.76
C THR A 192 -3.22 -20.81 10.25
N ARG A 193 -3.25 -19.73 11.02
CA ARG A 193 -3.96 -18.51 10.62
C ARG A 193 -2.98 -17.48 10.07
N GLY A 194 -3.36 -16.80 9.02
CA GLY A 194 -2.57 -15.73 8.42
C GLY A 194 -3.44 -14.78 7.63
N LEU A 195 -2.84 -13.74 7.10
CA LEU A 195 -3.53 -12.81 6.21
C LEU A 195 -3.38 -13.25 4.75
N ASN A 196 -4.38 -12.93 3.93
CA ASN A 196 -4.29 -13.11 2.48
C ASN A 196 -3.05 -12.39 1.93
N LYS A 197 -2.28 -13.07 1.08
CA LYS A 197 -1.09 -12.51 0.41
C LYS A 197 -1.40 -11.92 -0.97
N ASN A 198 -2.52 -12.31 -1.58
CA ASN A 198 -2.98 -11.76 -2.87
C ASN A 198 -4.01 -10.66 -2.61
N PHE A 199 -3.55 -9.40 -2.60
CA PHE A 199 -4.37 -8.25 -2.24
C PHE A 199 -3.87 -6.95 -2.88
N ASN A 200 -4.69 -5.91 -2.85
CA ASN A 200 -4.30 -4.55 -3.26
C ASN A 200 -3.42 -3.89 -2.19
N HIS A 201 -2.11 -3.84 -2.46
CA HIS A 201 -1.11 -3.30 -1.53
C HIS A 201 -1.35 -1.83 -1.18
N THR A 202 -1.79 -1.02 -2.14
CA THR A 202 -2.05 0.41 -1.95
C THR A 202 -3.20 0.62 -0.98
N LEU A 203 -4.32 -0.06 -1.16
CA LEU A 203 -5.45 0.05 -0.24
C LEU A 203 -5.12 -0.48 1.15
N LYS A 204 -4.40 -1.59 1.26
CA LYS A 204 -3.93 -2.08 2.57
C LYS A 204 -3.11 -1.03 3.30
N MET A 205 -2.17 -0.39 2.59
CA MET A 205 -1.36 0.69 3.15
C MET A 205 -2.22 1.86 3.63
N VAL A 206 -3.20 2.28 2.81
CA VAL A 206 -4.12 3.38 3.14
C VAL A 206 -4.88 3.08 4.45
N PHE A 207 -5.52 1.91 4.56
CA PHE A 207 -6.28 1.56 5.76
C PHE A 207 -5.38 1.38 6.99
N LYS A 208 -4.25 0.70 6.83
CA LYS A 208 -3.29 0.49 7.94
C LYS A 208 -2.72 1.82 8.46
N THR A 209 -2.32 2.72 7.57
CA THR A 209 -1.79 4.04 8.00
C THR A 209 -2.88 4.94 8.55
N SER A 210 -4.13 4.80 8.08
CA SER A 210 -5.28 5.49 8.65
C SER A 210 -5.52 5.01 10.09
N ALA A 211 -5.60 3.72 10.33
CA ALA A 211 -5.74 3.15 11.67
C ALA A 211 -4.61 3.58 12.62
N ALA A 212 -3.35 3.56 12.15
CA ALA A 212 -2.19 3.99 12.92
C ALA A 212 -2.20 5.49 13.28
N SER A 213 -2.97 6.32 12.56
CA SER A 213 -3.07 7.76 12.81
C SER A 213 -4.22 8.16 13.76
N VAL A 214 -5.01 7.21 14.22
CA VAL A 214 -6.09 7.44 15.19
C VAL A 214 -5.52 7.91 16.53
N ARG A 215 -5.94 9.08 17.01
CA ARG A 215 -5.44 9.68 18.26
C ARG A 215 -6.53 9.78 19.35
N ARG A 216 -7.81 9.86 18.99
CA ARG A 216 -8.94 10.07 19.90
C ARG A 216 -10.26 9.56 19.29
N GLY A 217 -11.29 9.45 20.11
CA GLY A 217 -12.65 9.07 19.72
C GLY A 217 -12.87 7.56 19.68
N PRO A 218 -14.07 7.11 19.28
CA PRO A 218 -14.51 5.71 19.40
C PRO A 218 -13.56 4.67 18.80
N LEU A 219 -12.86 5.01 17.72
CA LEU A 219 -11.85 4.11 17.11
C LEU A 219 -10.63 3.94 18.02
N LYS A 220 -10.24 4.99 18.76
CA LYS A 220 -9.14 4.90 19.72
C LYS A 220 -9.56 4.07 20.94
N ASP A 221 -10.76 4.28 21.45
CA ASP A 221 -11.30 3.55 22.59
C ASP A 221 -11.41 2.05 22.26
N TYR A 222 -11.85 1.73 21.03
CA TYR A 222 -11.89 0.35 20.54
C TYR A 222 -10.47 -0.27 20.46
N TYR A 223 -9.51 0.47 19.91
CA TYR A 223 -8.12 0.04 19.83
C TYR A 223 -7.52 -0.23 21.22
N ASP A 224 -7.73 0.68 22.17
CA ASP A 224 -7.24 0.52 23.54
C ASP A 224 -7.91 -0.67 24.25
N GLY A 225 -9.20 -0.87 24.01
CA GLY A 225 -9.93 -2.04 24.49
C GLY A 225 -9.37 -3.37 23.95
N LEU A 226 -8.88 -3.42 22.70
CA LEU A 226 -8.20 -4.59 22.16
C LEU A 226 -6.85 -4.85 22.84
N LEU A 227 -6.09 -3.78 23.12
CA LEU A 227 -4.81 -3.88 23.83
C LEU A 227 -5.01 -4.37 25.26
N ALA A 228 -6.03 -3.86 25.96
CA ALA A 228 -6.38 -4.29 27.32
C ALA A 228 -6.76 -5.79 27.39
N LYS A 229 -7.32 -6.32 26.30
CA LYS A 229 -7.61 -7.76 26.15
C LYS A 229 -6.39 -8.61 25.76
N GLY A 230 -5.18 -8.04 25.72
CA GLY A 230 -3.96 -8.74 25.37
C GLY A 230 -3.68 -8.90 23.88
N THR A 231 -4.45 -8.22 22.99
CA THR A 231 -4.16 -8.24 21.55
C THR A 231 -2.87 -7.49 21.28
N SER A 232 -1.96 -8.06 20.48
CA SER A 232 -0.71 -7.39 20.13
C SER A 232 -0.99 -6.08 19.38
N LYS A 233 -0.12 -5.08 19.56
CA LYS A 233 -0.24 -3.76 18.91
C LYS A 233 -0.43 -3.85 17.40
N GLN A 234 0.30 -4.77 16.74
CA GLN A 234 0.21 -4.96 15.29
C GLN A 234 -1.16 -5.53 14.88
N MET A 235 -1.69 -6.47 15.67
CA MET A 235 -3.01 -7.07 15.40
C MET A 235 -4.15 -6.12 15.72
N ALA A 236 -4.02 -5.29 16.74
CA ALA A 236 -5.03 -4.29 17.08
C ALA A 236 -5.12 -3.15 16.03
N GLN A 237 -4.08 -2.94 15.23
CA GLN A 237 -4.06 -1.98 14.12
C GLN A 237 -4.60 -2.55 12.78
N LEU A 238 -4.88 -3.83 12.70
CA LEU A 238 -5.49 -4.50 11.55
C LEU A 238 -7.01 -4.53 11.68
#